data_fe58572229a800e1bf87d39867e2c212
#
_entry.id   fe58572229a800e1bf87d39867e2c212
#
_cell.length_a   1.000
_cell.length_b   1.000
_cell.length_c   1.000
_cell.angle_alpha   90.00
_cell.angle_beta   90.00
_cell.angle_gamma   90.00
#
_symmetry.space_group_name_H-M   'P 1'
#
loop_
_entity.id
_entity.type
_entity.pdbx_description
1 polymer ?
#
loop_
_entity_poly.entity_id
_entity_poly.type
_entity_poly.pdbx_seq_one_letter_code
_entity_poly.pdbx_strand_id
1 'polypeptide(L)' 'LINDVIAGNAMADDDAADRQDCVDRNTQHLELMVAKDYWTDESMTATNAAITAGNGYTAE' A
#
# COMPACT_ATOMS: atom_id res chain seq x y z
N LEU A 1 -0.92 6.05 9.16
CA LEU A 1 0.15 5.04 9.03
C LEU A 1 0.14 4.35 7.66
N ILE A 2 -1.02 3.92 7.21
CA ILE A 2 -1.11 3.20 5.93
C ILE A 2 -0.65 4.06 4.75
N ASN A 3 -0.96 5.35 4.75
CA ASN A 3 -0.51 6.26 3.70
C ASN A 3 1.01 6.43 3.71
N ASP A 4 1.61 6.48 4.89
CA ASP A 4 3.06 6.59 5.03
C ASP A 4 3.76 5.32 4.52
N VAL A 5 3.19 4.15 4.80
CA VAL A 5 3.72 2.87 4.32
C VAL A 5 3.70 2.82 2.79
N ILE A 6 2.54 3.17 2.19
CA ILE A 6 2.37 3.14 0.73
C ILE A 6 3.24 4.20 0.04
N ALA A 7 3.47 5.33 0.69
CA ALA A 7 4.35 6.37 0.18
C ALA A 7 5.85 6.09 0.47
N GLY A 8 6.14 5.01 1.20
CA GLY A 8 7.53 4.68 1.55
C GLY A 8 8.12 5.52 2.67
N ASN A 9 7.29 6.21 3.44
CA ASN A 9 7.74 7.14 4.48
C ASN A 9 7.81 6.52 5.86
N ALA A 10 7.31 5.29 6.04
CA ALA A 10 7.24 4.66 7.35
C ALA A 10 8.55 3.97 7.77
N MET A 11 9.48 3.81 6.86
CA MET A 11 10.75 3.11 7.12
C MET A 11 11.70 4.02 7.88
N ALA A 12 12.35 3.48 8.90
CA ALA A 12 13.35 4.19 9.68
C ALA A 12 14.68 4.30 8.93
N ASP A 13 15.00 3.33 8.08
CA ASP A 13 16.20 3.38 7.25
C ASP A 13 15.89 4.06 5.91
N ASP A 14 16.93 4.35 5.15
CA ASP A 14 16.82 5.06 3.88
C ASP A 14 17.22 4.18 2.69
N ASP A 15 17.07 2.88 2.82
CA ASP A 15 17.38 1.93 1.76
C ASP A 15 16.20 1.84 0.79
N ALA A 16 16.47 2.15 -0.49
CA ALA A 16 15.43 2.14 -1.52
C ALA A 16 14.84 0.74 -1.74
N ALA A 17 15.65 -0.30 -1.66
CA ALA A 17 15.17 -1.67 -1.83
C ALA A 17 14.23 -2.07 -0.69
N ASP A 18 14.54 -1.66 0.54
CA ASP A 18 13.69 -1.93 1.69
C ASP A 18 12.37 -1.15 1.61
N ARG A 19 12.43 0.11 1.16
CA ARG A 19 11.20 0.91 0.95
C ARG A 19 10.32 0.28 -0.11
N GLN A 20 10.91 -0.14 -1.23
CA GLN A 20 10.16 -0.79 -2.31
C GLN A 20 9.50 -2.08 -1.82
N ASP A 21 10.26 -2.92 -1.12
CA ASP A 21 9.73 -4.18 -0.58
C ASP A 21 8.58 -3.94 0.39
N CYS A 22 8.72 -2.96 1.27
CA CYS A 22 7.68 -2.60 2.23
C CYS A 22 6.40 -2.18 1.53
N VAL A 23 6.49 -1.28 0.54
CA VAL A 23 5.32 -0.81 -0.21
C VAL A 23 4.69 -1.96 -1.00
N ASP A 24 5.49 -2.77 -1.67
CA ASP A 24 5.00 -3.89 -2.48
C ASP A 24 4.24 -4.91 -1.63
N ARG A 25 4.79 -5.30 -0.49
CA ARG A 25 4.16 -6.27 0.40
C ARG A 25 2.87 -5.75 0.99
N ASN A 26 2.85 -4.49 1.39
CA ASN A 26 1.64 -3.88 1.96
C ASN A 26 0.57 -3.68 0.90
N THR A 27 0.94 -3.29 -0.31
CA THR A 27 0.01 -3.18 -1.44
C THR A 27 -0.64 -4.52 -1.73
N GLN A 28 0.15 -5.59 -1.80
CA GLN A 28 -0.35 -6.94 -2.02
C GLN A 28 -1.32 -7.38 -0.92
N HIS A 29 -0.99 -7.05 0.33
CA HIS A 29 -1.87 -7.35 1.47
C HIS A 29 -3.23 -6.66 1.34
N LEU A 30 -3.22 -5.38 0.95
CA LEU A 30 -4.46 -4.62 0.74
C LEU A 30 -5.29 -5.21 -0.40
N GLU A 31 -4.64 -5.64 -1.49
CA GLU A 31 -5.34 -6.29 -2.60
C GLU A 31 -6.05 -7.56 -2.15
N LEU A 32 -5.42 -8.35 -1.29
CA LEU A 32 -6.03 -9.56 -0.73
C LEU A 32 -7.21 -9.21 0.18
N MET A 33 -7.14 -8.11 0.92
CA MET A 33 -8.24 -7.65 1.77
C MET A 33 -9.46 -7.26 0.94
N VAL A 34 -9.29 -6.44 -0.10
CA VAL A 34 -10.42 -5.97 -0.90
C VAL A 34 -10.97 -7.03 -1.84
N ALA A 35 -10.28 -8.14 -2.04
CA ALA A 35 -10.77 -9.26 -2.83
C ALA A 35 -11.93 -10.00 -2.16
N LYS A 36 -12.15 -9.78 -0.87
CA LYS A 36 -13.31 -10.34 -0.15
C LYS A 36 -14.60 -9.64 -0.59
N ASP A 37 -15.69 -10.38 -0.61
CA ASP A 37 -16.98 -9.89 -1.12
C ASP A 37 -17.90 -9.29 -0.05
N TYR A 38 -17.39 -9.10 1.16
CA TYR A 38 -18.20 -8.62 2.29
C TYR A 38 -18.04 -7.12 2.60
N TRP A 39 -17.25 -6.41 1.79
CA TRP A 39 -17.06 -4.97 1.93
C TRP A 39 -18.04 -4.19 1.07
N THR A 40 -18.45 -3.01 1.52
CA THR A 40 -19.17 -2.08 0.66
C THR A 40 -18.18 -1.27 -0.19
N ASP A 41 -18.64 -0.76 -1.33
CA ASP A 41 -17.81 0.08 -2.19
C ASP A 41 -17.32 1.32 -1.44
N GLU A 42 -18.19 1.93 -0.63
CA GLU A 42 -17.83 3.10 0.17
C GLU A 42 -16.69 2.80 1.16
N SER A 43 -16.74 1.65 1.83
CA SER A 43 -15.75 1.29 2.82
C SER A 43 -14.39 0.99 2.18
N MET A 44 -14.35 0.63 0.90
CA MET A 44 -13.13 0.30 0.18
C MET A 44 -12.45 1.50 -0.49
N THR A 45 -13.10 2.67 -0.53
CA THR A 45 -12.60 3.82 -1.31
C THR A 45 -11.17 4.20 -0.94
N ALA A 46 -10.89 4.38 0.35
CA ALA A 46 -9.55 4.77 0.80
C ALA A 46 -8.53 3.67 0.56
N THR A 47 -8.93 2.41 0.76
CA THR A 47 -8.05 1.26 0.55
C THR A 47 -7.70 1.10 -0.93
N ASN A 48 -8.68 1.26 -1.82
CA ASN A 48 -8.44 1.20 -3.26
C ASN A 48 -7.52 2.33 -3.73
N ALA A 49 -7.65 3.53 -3.17
CA ALA A 49 -6.74 4.63 -3.46
C ALA A 49 -5.31 4.30 -3.01
N ALA A 50 -5.15 3.68 -1.85
CA ALA A 50 -3.84 3.25 -1.35
C ALA A 50 -3.22 2.16 -2.25
N ILE A 51 -4.03 1.21 -2.72
CA ILE A 51 -3.57 0.17 -3.65
C ILE A 51 -3.07 0.80 -4.95
N THR A 52 -3.81 1.74 -5.51
CA THR A 52 -3.41 2.46 -6.72
C THR A 52 -2.07 3.17 -6.52
N ALA A 53 -1.91 3.87 -5.40
CA ALA A 53 -0.67 4.55 -5.06
C ALA A 53 0.49 3.56 -4.90
N GLY A 54 0.25 2.43 -4.22
CA GLY A 54 1.27 1.40 -4.03
C GLY A 54 1.72 0.77 -5.33
N ASN A 55 0.78 0.50 -6.24
CA ASN A 55 1.10 -0.07 -7.56
C ASN A 55 1.89 0.89 -8.44
N GLY A 56 1.77 2.19 -8.22
CA GLY A 56 2.52 3.21 -8.95
C GLY A 56 3.83 3.61 -8.27
N TYR A 57 4.12 3.08 -7.10
CA TYR A 57 5.31 3.49 -6.33
C TYR A 57 6.58 2.86 -6.90
N THR A 58 7.59 3.68 -7.09
CA THR A 58 8.95 3.25 -7.43
C THR A 58 9.92 4.00 -6.52
N ALA A 59 10.67 3.25 -5.70
CA ALA A 59 11.65 3.84 -4.79
C ALA A 59 12.87 4.34 -5.57
N GLU A 60 13.40 5.48 -5.16
CA GLU A 60 14.57 6.09 -5.77
C GLU A 60 15.77 6.11 -4.83
#